data_660e7ce06b3dd5b0792a20536dcbb66a
#
_entry.id   660e7ce06b3dd5b0792a20536dcbb66a
#
_cell.length_a   1.000
_cell.length_b   1.000
_cell.length_c   1.000
_cell.angle_alpha   90.00
_cell.angle_beta   90.00
_cell.angle_gamma   90.00
#
_symmetry.space_group_name_H-M   'P 1'
#
loop_
_entity.id
_entity.type
_entity.pdbx_description
1 polymer ?
#
loop_
_entity_poly.entity_id
_entity_poly.type
_entity_poly.pdbx_seq_one_letter_code
_entity_poly.pdbx_strand_id
1 'polypeptide(L)'
;MFNHSRTLGVLAAVALTAGGLTAATTATAAAAPTAVQSCLGGAKSFSSTYTAPYRWPGSGSVTTTSTCNDINVKPYYGDNVRTCFLPSSGGTSCNAWRWISGGVWGLAATDVKDGTKFYVEFQLGYEYGSVAY
;
A
#
# COMPACT_ATOMS: atom_id res chain seq x y z
N MET A 1 -46.79 40.87 27.04
CA MET A 1 -47.84 40.15 27.81
C MET A 1 -47.21 38.90 28.34
N PHE A 2 -46.77 38.94 29.57
CA PHE A 2 -47.17 38.19 30.76
C PHE A 2 -47.41 36.69 30.45
N ASN A 3 -46.79 35.69 31.11
CA ASN A 3 -46.87 35.47 32.57
C ASN A 3 -45.77 34.49 33.03
N HIS A 4 -45.34 34.70 34.26
CA HIS A 4 -44.54 33.89 35.13
C HIS A 4 -45.24 32.58 35.54
N SER A 5 -44.49 31.53 35.86
CA SER A 5 -44.73 30.72 37.02
C SER A 5 -43.47 30.00 37.49
N ARG A 6 -43.05 30.35 38.66
CA ARG A 6 -42.06 29.67 39.51
C ARG A 6 -42.69 28.48 40.19
N THR A 7 -41.99 27.40 40.30
CA THR A 7 -42.21 26.45 41.40
C THR A 7 -40.87 25.94 41.91
N LEU A 8 -40.61 26.23 43.16
CA LEU A 8 -39.56 25.69 44.01
C LEU A 8 -40.00 24.29 44.48
N GLY A 9 -39.07 23.39 44.64
CA GLY A 9 -39.33 22.09 45.30
C GLY A 9 -38.01 21.30 45.44
N VAL A 10 -37.35 21.58 46.52
CA VAL A 10 -36.92 20.73 47.64
C VAL A 10 -35.83 19.69 47.36
N LEU A 11 -34.75 19.85 48.14
CA LEU A 11 -33.61 19.02 48.46
C LEU A 11 -33.92 17.57 48.80
N ALA A 12 -33.15 16.66 48.29
CA ALA A 12 -32.79 15.42 48.99
C ALA A 12 -31.33 15.05 48.61
N ALA A 13 -30.45 15.25 49.58
CA ALA A 13 -29.08 14.76 49.53
C ALA A 13 -29.09 13.24 49.83
N VAL A 14 -28.56 12.45 48.93
CA VAL A 14 -28.11 11.08 49.21
C VAL A 14 -26.68 10.95 48.73
N ALA A 15 -25.76 10.96 49.67
CA ALA A 15 -24.37 10.60 49.44
C ALA A 15 -24.29 9.06 49.32
N LEU A 16 -23.96 8.57 48.16
CA LEU A 16 -23.51 7.20 47.95
C LEU A 16 -22.15 7.24 47.30
N THR A 17 -21.13 7.05 48.12
CA THR A 17 -19.78 6.73 47.69
C THR A 17 -19.78 5.33 47.06
N ALA A 18 -19.83 5.27 45.75
CA ALA A 18 -19.51 4.05 45.00
C ALA A 18 -18.24 4.32 44.22
N GLY A 19 -17.17 3.63 44.57
CA GLY A 19 -15.91 3.67 43.90
C GLY A 19 -16.09 3.28 42.44
N GLY A 20 -15.95 4.26 41.52
CA GLY A 20 -15.91 4.02 40.10
C GLY A 20 -14.53 3.49 39.74
N LEU A 21 -14.43 2.19 39.45
CA LEU A 21 -13.33 1.68 38.64
C LEU A 21 -13.42 2.33 37.29
N THR A 22 -12.58 3.32 37.03
CA THR A 22 -12.30 3.80 35.67
C THR A 22 -11.57 2.69 34.94
N ALA A 23 -12.29 1.85 34.19
CA ALA A 23 -11.70 0.97 33.23
C ALA A 23 -11.05 1.86 32.15
N ALA A 24 -9.74 2.01 32.26
CA ALA A 24 -8.95 2.58 31.19
C ALA A 24 -9.10 1.63 29.98
N THR A 25 -9.95 2.00 29.03
CA THR A 25 -9.99 1.34 27.73
C THR A 25 -8.68 1.69 27.03
N THR A 26 -7.69 0.82 27.13
CA THR A 26 -6.53 0.85 26.24
C THR A 26 -7.04 0.60 24.85
N ALA A 27 -7.15 1.67 24.05
CA ALA A 27 -7.33 1.53 22.62
C ALA A 27 -6.10 0.78 22.08
N THR A 28 -6.26 -0.50 21.82
CA THR A 28 -5.27 -1.28 21.06
C THR A 28 -5.22 -0.66 19.68
N ALA A 29 -4.13 0.06 19.39
CA ALA A 29 -3.83 0.49 18.02
C ALA A 29 -3.82 -0.79 17.16
N ALA A 30 -4.76 -0.88 16.21
CA ALA A 30 -4.80 -1.98 15.28
C ALA A 30 -3.46 -1.98 14.52
N ALA A 31 -2.67 -3.03 14.68
CA ALA A 31 -1.46 -3.22 13.91
C ALA A 31 -1.86 -3.22 12.42
N ALA A 32 -1.13 -2.46 11.60
CA ALA A 32 -1.29 -2.50 10.15
C ALA A 32 -1.20 -3.96 9.67
N PRO A 33 -2.01 -4.37 8.67
CA PRO A 33 -2.04 -5.76 8.25
C PRO A 33 -0.63 -6.24 7.90
N THR A 34 -0.22 -7.29 8.56
CA THR A 34 1.14 -7.88 8.51
C THR A 34 1.60 -8.20 7.07
N ALA A 35 0.66 -8.51 6.18
CA ALA A 35 0.93 -8.83 4.78
C ALA A 35 1.53 -7.66 3.98
N VAL A 36 1.02 -6.44 4.15
CA VAL A 36 1.55 -5.25 3.42
C VAL A 36 2.94 -4.89 3.94
N GLN A 37 3.17 -5.01 5.23
CA GLN A 37 4.47 -4.72 5.82
C GLN A 37 5.53 -5.74 5.40
N SER A 38 5.18 -7.03 5.26
CA SER A 38 6.10 -8.06 4.77
C SER A 38 6.47 -7.86 3.30
N CYS A 39 5.51 -7.48 2.44
CA CYS A 39 5.73 -7.23 1.03
C CYS A 39 6.74 -6.09 0.82
N LEU A 40 6.46 -4.90 1.30
CA LEU A 40 7.34 -3.73 1.13
C LEU A 40 8.64 -3.86 1.92
N GLY A 41 8.63 -4.58 3.04
CA GLY A 41 9.83 -4.90 3.82
C GLY A 41 10.81 -5.81 3.10
N GLY A 42 10.34 -6.60 2.14
CA GLY A 42 11.14 -7.45 1.27
C GLY A 42 11.58 -6.80 -0.05
N ALA A 43 11.41 -5.48 -0.18
CA ALA A 43 11.73 -4.76 -1.39
C ALA A 43 13.19 -4.89 -1.81
N LYS A 44 13.41 -4.96 -3.12
CA LYS A 44 14.74 -5.05 -3.76
C LYS A 44 15.02 -3.77 -4.51
N SER A 45 16.27 -3.36 -4.57
CA SER A 45 16.70 -2.27 -5.46
C SER A 45 16.65 -2.71 -6.92
N PHE A 46 16.30 -1.79 -7.80
CA PHE A 46 16.35 -2.02 -9.23
C PHE A 46 17.06 -0.86 -9.97
N SER A 47 17.55 -1.17 -11.17
CA SER A 47 17.98 -0.20 -12.19
C SER A 47 17.52 -0.73 -13.54
N SER A 48 16.86 0.11 -14.31
CA SER A 48 16.45 -0.25 -15.67
C SER A 48 17.62 -0.20 -16.64
N THR A 49 17.39 -0.62 -17.87
CA THR A 49 18.34 -0.42 -18.97
C THR A 49 18.51 1.07 -19.30
N TYR A 50 19.70 1.46 -19.81
CA TYR A 50 19.98 2.83 -20.26
C TYR A 50 19.46 3.14 -21.66
N THR A 51 19.01 2.11 -22.38
CA THR A 51 18.49 2.22 -23.75
C THR A 51 17.07 1.61 -23.79
N ALA A 52 16.25 2.15 -24.69
CA ALA A 52 14.92 1.64 -24.90
C ALA A 52 14.92 0.19 -25.46
N PRO A 53 13.98 -0.66 -25.06
CA PRO A 53 12.98 -0.41 -24.02
C PRO A 53 13.64 -0.32 -22.64
N TYR A 54 13.36 0.75 -21.90
CA TYR A 54 13.85 0.90 -20.52
C TYR A 54 13.14 -0.10 -19.64
N ARG A 55 13.81 -1.14 -19.22
CA ARG A 55 13.18 -2.26 -18.50
C ARG A 55 14.02 -2.78 -17.36
N TRP A 56 13.35 -3.38 -16.40
CA TRP A 56 13.95 -4.14 -15.31
C TRP A 56 13.23 -5.50 -15.12
N PRO A 57 13.97 -6.63 -14.97
CA PRO A 57 15.41 -6.76 -15.21
C PRO A 57 15.77 -6.45 -16.66
N GLY A 58 17.01 -6.02 -16.89
CA GLY A 58 17.49 -5.63 -18.23
C GLY A 58 17.41 -6.76 -19.28
N SER A 59 17.42 -8.01 -18.81
CA SER A 59 17.19 -9.21 -19.62
C SER A 59 16.43 -10.26 -18.80
N GLY A 60 15.74 -11.18 -19.46
CA GLY A 60 14.96 -12.23 -18.79
C GLY A 60 13.74 -11.68 -18.04
N SER A 61 13.42 -12.31 -16.94
CA SER A 61 12.27 -11.99 -16.08
C SER A 61 12.57 -12.31 -14.63
N VAL A 62 11.76 -11.76 -13.72
CA VAL A 62 11.68 -12.18 -12.32
C VAL A 62 10.37 -12.92 -12.08
N THR A 63 10.26 -13.58 -10.95
CA THR A 63 9.09 -14.39 -10.61
C THR A 63 8.50 -13.88 -9.30
N THR A 64 7.18 -13.68 -9.26
CA THR A 64 6.46 -13.29 -8.05
C THR A 64 6.51 -14.38 -6.99
N THR A 65 6.41 -13.95 -5.74
CA THR A 65 6.41 -14.82 -4.55
C THR A 65 5.11 -14.65 -3.78
N SER A 66 4.86 -15.50 -2.79
CA SER A 66 3.72 -15.38 -1.89
C SER A 66 3.82 -14.20 -0.91
N THR A 67 4.91 -13.43 -0.97
CA THR A 67 5.13 -12.29 -0.08
C THR A 67 4.28 -11.07 -0.45
N CYS A 68 4.00 -10.89 -1.74
CA CYS A 68 3.21 -9.78 -2.28
C CYS A 68 2.10 -10.30 -3.20
N ASN A 69 0.89 -9.75 -3.05
CA ASN A 69 -0.19 -9.97 -4.03
C ASN A 69 -0.09 -9.04 -5.24
N ASP A 70 0.73 -8.01 -5.14
CA ASP A 70 0.87 -6.95 -6.13
C ASP A 70 2.34 -6.78 -6.52
N ILE A 71 2.57 -6.17 -7.66
CA ILE A 71 3.89 -5.67 -8.04
C ILE A 71 3.93 -4.18 -7.72
N ASN A 72 4.75 -3.82 -6.74
CA ASN A 72 4.91 -2.47 -6.24
C ASN A 72 6.25 -1.89 -6.72
N VAL A 73 6.22 -0.68 -7.23
CA VAL A 73 7.42 0.03 -7.70
C VAL A 73 7.52 1.40 -7.02
N LYS A 74 8.70 1.75 -6.56
CA LYS A 74 9.02 3.08 -6.07
C LYS A 74 10.17 3.64 -6.92
N PRO A 75 9.86 4.32 -8.03
CA PRO A 75 10.86 4.92 -8.89
C PRO A 75 11.52 6.12 -8.19
N TYR A 76 12.74 6.47 -8.57
CA TYR A 76 13.42 7.62 -8.00
C TYR A 76 12.89 8.94 -8.58
N TYR A 77 12.80 9.04 -9.92
CA TYR A 77 12.35 10.26 -10.60
C TYR A 77 10.84 10.32 -10.80
N GLY A 78 10.22 9.18 -10.99
CA GLY A 78 8.84 9.04 -11.42
C GLY A 78 8.70 8.81 -12.92
N ASP A 79 7.85 7.85 -13.28
CA ASP A 79 7.68 7.43 -14.67
C ASP A 79 6.29 6.83 -14.91
N ASN A 80 5.91 6.70 -16.17
CA ASN A 80 4.87 5.79 -16.58
C ASN A 80 5.44 4.37 -16.59
N VAL A 81 4.86 3.55 -15.75
CA VAL A 81 5.31 2.17 -15.51
C VAL A 81 4.28 1.19 -16.01
N ARG A 82 4.71 0.10 -16.64
CA ARG A 82 3.85 -1.05 -16.93
C ARG A 82 4.56 -2.34 -16.58
N THR A 83 3.75 -3.36 -16.27
CA THR A 83 4.24 -4.71 -16.05
C THR A 83 3.94 -5.57 -17.26
N CYS A 84 4.92 -6.29 -17.73
CA CYS A 84 4.81 -7.24 -18.82
C CYS A 84 4.98 -8.67 -18.28
N PHE A 85 3.98 -9.50 -18.50
CA PHE A 85 3.91 -10.87 -18.05
C PHE A 85 4.32 -11.84 -19.14
N LEU A 86 4.99 -12.92 -18.75
CA LEU A 86 5.42 -13.99 -19.63
C LEU A 86 4.64 -15.27 -19.25
N PRO A 87 3.47 -15.50 -19.83
CA PRO A 87 2.68 -16.71 -19.55
C PRO A 87 3.39 -17.97 -20.05
N SER A 88 3.13 -19.10 -19.42
CA SER A 88 3.69 -20.40 -19.80
C SER A 88 3.29 -20.85 -21.21
N SER A 89 2.18 -20.33 -21.72
CA SER A 89 1.72 -20.53 -23.10
C SER A 89 2.58 -19.83 -24.15
N GLY A 90 3.54 -19.01 -23.72
CA GLY A 90 4.41 -18.20 -24.58
C GLY A 90 3.85 -16.80 -24.85
N GLY A 91 4.70 -15.97 -25.45
CA GLY A 91 4.37 -14.58 -25.73
C GLY A 91 4.59 -13.66 -24.53
N THR A 92 4.16 -12.42 -24.70
CA THR A 92 4.23 -11.38 -23.66
C THR A 92 2.92 -10.61 -23.64
N SER A 93 2.39 -10.35 -22.45
CA SER A 93 1.19 -9.56 -22.24
C SER A 93 1.50 -8.45 -21.25
N CYS A 94 1.32 -7.19 -21.62
CA CYS A 94 1.59 -6.05 -20.76
C CYS A 94 0.26 -5.37 -20.35
N ASN A 95 0.22 -4.88 -19.10
CA ASN A 95 -0.88 -4.04 -18.66
C ASN A 95 -0.74 -2.59 -19.20
N ALA A 96 -1.72 -1.74 -18.91
CA ALA A 96 -1.67 -0.35 -19.28
C ALA A 96 -0.57 0.42 -18.52
N TRP A 97 -0.03 1.46 -19.14
CA TRP A 97 0.87 2.39 -18.50
C TRP A 97 0.20 3.11 -17.32
N ARG A 98 0.92 3.28 -16.24
CA ARG A 98 0.46 3.99 -15.03
C ARG A 98 1.55 4.93 -14.57
N TRP A 99 1.18 6.17 -14.30
CA TRP A 99 2.09 7.11 -13.66
C TRP A 99 2.35 6.71 -12.21
N ILE A 100 3.62 6.61 -11.83
CA ILE A 100 4.06 6.46 -10.45
C ILE A 100 5.03 7.60 -10.13
N SER A 101 4.68 8.39 -9.13
CA SER A 101 5.49 9.54 -8.71
C SER A 101 6.83 9.11 -8.09
N GLY A 102 7.86 9.93 -8.28
CA GLY A 102 9.19 9.69 -7.73
C GLY A 102 9.19 9.61 -6.22
N GLY A 103 9.91 8.63 -5.68
CA GLY A 103 10.03 8.40 -4.23
C GLY A 103 8.78 7.84 -3.55
N VAL A 104 7.71 7.54 -4.29
CA VAL A 104 6.44 7.02 -3.76
C VAL A 104 6.20 5.60 -4.26
N TRP A 105 5.71 4.73 -3.36
CA TRP A 105 5.27 3.40 -3.76
C TRP A 105 4.00 3.50 -4.61
N GLY A 106 4.00 2.84 -5.76
CA GLY A 106 2.83 2.70 -6.63
C GLY A 106 2.64 1.28 -7.11
N LEU A 107 1.42 0.95 -7.47
CA LEU A 107 1.03 -0.38 -7.98
C LEU A 107 1.32 -0.46 -9.48
N ALA A 108 2.33 -1.20 -9.86
CA ALA A 108 2.62 -1.51 -11.26
C ALA A 108 1.70 -2.60 -11.79
N ALA A 109 1.29 -3.55 -10.94
CA ALA A 109 0.24 -4.53 -11.22
C ALA A 109 -0.43 -4.98 -9.91
N THR A 110 -1.68 -5.43 -9.99
CA THR A 110 -2.48 -5.89 -8.86
C THR A 110 -2.96 -7.32 -9.06
N ASP A 111 -3.24 -8.03 -7.96
CA ASP A 111 -3.78 -9.39 -7.96
C ASP A 111 -2.96 -10.37 -8.80
N VAL A 112 -1.64 -10.29 -8.68
CA VAL A 112 -0.72 -11.13 -9.44
C VAL A 112 -0.51 -12.45 -8.69
N LYS A 113 -0.75 -13.56 -9.38
CA LYS A 113 -0.56 -14.89 -8.82
C LYS A 113 0.91 -15.18 -8.52
N ASP A 114 1.15 -15.97 -7.46
CA ASP A 114 2.48 -16.48 -7.15
C ASP A 114 3.06 -17.28 -8.31
N GLY A 115 4.36 -17.20 -8.50
CA GLY A 115 5.05 -17.91 -9.57
C GLY A 115 4.89 -17.26 -10.96
N THR A 116 4.29 -16.09 -11.06
CA THR A 116 4.14 -15.36 -12.32
C THR A 116 5.47 -14.74 -12.75
N LYS A 117 5.92 -15.01 -13.98
CA LYS A 117 7.10 -14.40 -14.56
C LYS A 117 6.75 -13.05 -15.17
N PHE A 118 7.54 -12.03 -14.86
CA PHE A 118 7.30 -10.67 -15.34
C PHE A 118 8.58 -9.86 -15.48
N TYR A 119 8.48 -8.72 -16.14
CA TYR A 119 9.41 -7.61 -16.10
C TYR A 119 8.63 -6.29 -16.07
N VAL A 120 9.30 -5.23 -15.67
CA VAL A 120 8.72 -3.88 -15.61
C VAL A 120 9.35 -3.03 -16.69
N GLU A 121 8.54 -2.22 -17.38
CA GLU A 121 9.01 -1.22 -18.34
C GLU A 121 8.73 0.19 -17.86
N PHE A 122 9.60 1.09 -18.23
CA PHE A 122 9.57 2.53 -17.97
C PHE A 122 9.50 3.26 -19.31
N GLN A 123 8.68 4.30 -19.40
CA GLN A 123 8.41 4.96 -20.68
C GLN A 123 9.35 6.12 -20.98
N LEU A 124 9.69 6.91 -19.95
CA LEU A 124 10.36 8.19 -20.15
C LEU A 124 11.88 8.07 -20.21
N GLY A 125 12.46 7.04 -19.61
CA GLY A 125 13.91 6.89 -19.61
C GLY A 125 14.45 5.86 -18.63
N TYR A 126 15.75 5.98 -18.38
CA TYR A 126 16.41 5.22 -17.34
C TYR A 126 15.81 5.55 -15.96
N GLU A 127 15.43 4.53 -15.24
CA GLU A 127 14.87 4.65 -13.91
C GLU A 127 15.52 3.66 -12.94
N TYR A 128 15.61 4.06 -11.68
CA TYR A 128 16.08 3.21 -10.59
C TYR A 128 15.23 3.43 -9.34
N GLY A 129 15.32 2.53 -8.38
CA GLY A 129 14.51 2.64 -7.18
C GLY A 129 14.35 1.33 -6.46
N SER A 130 13.14 1.07 -5.96
CA SER A 130 12.80 -0.15 -5.23
C SER A 130 11.59 -0.84 -5.85
N VAL A 131 11.58 -2.16 -5.82
CA VAL A 131 10.49 -3.02 -6.29
C VAL A 131 10.20 -4.09 -5.25
N ALA A 132 8.91 -4.37 -5.00
CA ALA A 132 8.45 -5.46 -4.13
C ALA A 132 7.42 -6.32 -4.87
N TYR A 133 7.62 -7.66 -4.82
CA TYR A 133 6.82 -8.66 -5.55
C TYR A 133 6.86 -10.04 -4.94
#